data_43be5a7218e91de5968fb9017e8be7ef
#
_entry.id   43be5a7218e91de5968fb9017e8be7ef
#
_cell.length_a   1.000
_cell.length_b   1.000
_cell.length_c   1.000
_cell.angle_alpha   90.00
_cell.angle_beta   90.00
_cell.angle_gamma   90.00
#
_symmetry.space_group_name_H-M   'P 1'
#
loop_
_entity.id
_entity.type
_entity.pdbx_description
1 polymer ?
#
loop_
_entity_poly.entity_id
_entity_poly.type
_entity_poly.pdbx_seq_one_letter_code
_entity_poly.pdbx_strand_id
1 'polypeptide(L)'
;SSFEVIYDNWEKYLRIVYGSDVAGDELFIRHTYLATLAKLMSWMRLSERKSLPDEQEIIKMLEGRLFKELGIENFIEEDFFSWLARSEAVKGGVGSVRWLFSLLQNYNLHELSEDILKSLYQELVDPETRHDLGEFYTPDWLAHRMVCKLLDSNTSGAMLDPACGSGTFLY
;
A
#
# COMPACT_ATOMS: atom_id res chain seq x y z
N SER A 1 -22.31 12.72 0.41
CA SER A 1 -21.89 11.82 -0.69
C SER A 1 -21.32 10.52 -0.13
N SER A 2 -21.18 9.51 -0.97
CA SER A 2 -20.52 8.24 -0.60
C SER A 2 -19.08 8.48 -0.12
N PHE A 3 -18.42 9.46 -0.69
CA PHE A 3 -17.07 9.87 -0.31
C PHE A 3 -17.00 10.44 1.12
N GLU A 4 -17.90 11.34 1.49
CA GLU A 4 -17.93 11.94 2.84
C GLU A 4 -18.03 10.87 3.93
N VAL A 5 -18.86 9.85 3.73
CA VAL A 5 -19.01 8.74 4.69
C VAL A 5 -17.69 7.96 4.85
N ILE A 6 -16.97 7.73 3.75
CA ILE A 6 -15.68 7.03 3.77
C ILE A 6 -14.64 7.87 4.50
N TYR A 7 -14.56 9.14 4.16
CA TYR A 7 -13.62 10.08 4.77
C TYR A 7 -13.89 10.23 6.29
N ASP A 8 -15.13 10.45 6.70
CA ASP A 8 -15.53 10.55 8.10
C ASP A 8 -15.18 9.29 8.90
N ASN A 9 -15.36 8.11 8.30
CA ASN A 9 -15.03 6.84 8.94
C ASN A 9 -13.51 6.67 9.08
N TRP A 10 -12.73 7.05 8.07
CA TRP A 10 -11.26 7.05 8.14
C TRP A 10 -10.76 8.03 9.21
N GLU A 11 -11.29 9.24 9.26
CA GLU A 11 -10.95 10.23 10.27
C GLU A 11 -11.23 9.70 11.69
N LYS A 12 -12.41 9.13 11.90
CA LYS A 12 -12.78 8.51 13.19
C LYS A 12 -11.85 7.37 13.54
N TYR A 13 -11.48 6.53 12.57
CA TYR A 13 -10.55 5.43 12.77
C TYR A 13 -9.18 5.95 13.22
N LEU A 14 -8.60 6.94 12.55
CA LEU A 14 -7.33 7.54 12.95
C LEU A 14 -7.40 8.13 14.36
N ARG A 15 -8.48 8.83 14.69
CA ARG A 15 -8.67 9.39 16.02
C ARG A 15 -8.73 8.33 17.13
N ILE A 16 -9.34 7.17 16.83
CA ILE A 16 -9.41 6.05 17.78
C ILE A 16 -8.04 5.40 17.94
N VAL A 17 -7.32 5.18 16.86
CA VAL A 17 -6.05 4.44 16.85
C VAL A 17 -4.91 5.29 17.40
N TYR A 18 -4.82 6.54 16.99
CA TYR A 18 -3.67 7.40 17.30
C TYR A 18 -3.97 8.45 18.39
N GLY A 19 -5.23 8.63 18.78
CA GLY A 19 -5.62 9.51 19.88
C GLY A 19 -5.40 11.01 19.64
N SER A 20 -5.10 11.41 18.40
CA SER A 20 -4.78 12.78 18.03
C SER A 20 -5.52 13.21 16.74
N ASP A 21 -5.66 14.52 16.55
CA ASP A 21 -6.25 15.12 15.33
C ASP A 21 -5.19 15.21 14.20
N VAL A 22 -4.64 14.05 13.80
CA VAL A 22 -3.68 13.97 12.68
C VAL A 22 -4.40 13.88 11.33
N ALA A 23 -5.70 13.60 11.33
CA ALA A 23 -6.48 13.44 10.12
C ALA A 23 -6.62 14.76 9.36
N GLY A 24 -6.46 14.71 8.04
CA GLY A 24 -6.66 15.84 7.15
C GLY A 24 -6.73 15.40 5.70
N ASP A 25 -7.30 16.27 4.86
CA ASP A 25 -7.50 16.00 3.44
C ASP A 25 -6.21 15.58 2.74
N GLU A 26 -5.12 16.27 3.04
CA GLU A 26 -3.81 15.98 2.44
C GLU A 26 -3.31 14.59 2.80
N LEU A 27 -3.41 14.18 4.07
CA LEU A 27 -3.01 12.86 4.51
C LEU A 27 -3.89 11.77 3.90
N PHE A 28 -5.20 12.01 3.80
CA PHE A 28 -6.13 11.08 3.14
C PHE A 28 -5.77 10.85 1.66
N ILE A 29 -5.45 11.93 0.94
CA ILE A 29 -5.05 11.85 -0.47
C ILE A 29 -3.71 11.14 -0.61
N ARG A 30 -2.74 11.41 0.24
CA ARG A 30 -1.42 10.73 0.24
C ARG A 30 -1.58 9.23 0.47
N HIS A 31 -2.40 8.82 1.46
CA HIS A 31 -2.69 7.41 1.71
C HIS A 31 -3.46 6.76 0.54
N THR A 32 -4.42 7.46 -0.06
CA THR A 32 -5.12 6.99 -1.25
C THR A 32 -4.15 6.74 -2.41
N TYR A 33 -3.23 7.69 -2.64
CA TYR A 33 -2.20 7.57 -3.66
C TYR A 33 -1.29 6.37 -3.41
N LEU A 34 -0.79 6.21 -2.18
CA LEU A 34 0.08 5.11 -1.80
C LEU A 34 -0.61 3.75 -1.95
N ALA A 35 -1.85 3.62 -1.47
CA ALA A 35 -2.63 2.40 -1.61
C ALA A 35 -2.89 2.04 -3.09
N THR A 36 -3.21 3.03 -3.91
CA THR A 36 -3.39 2.86 -5.36
C THR A 36 -2.10 2.42 -6.04
N LEU A 37 -0.99 3.06 -5.69
CA LEU A 37 0.33 2.74 -6.23
C LEU A 37 0.76 1.33 -5.84
N ALA A 38 0.59 0.93 -4.57
CA ALA A 38 0.89 -0.41 -4.09
C ALA A 38 0.06 -1.48 -4.82
N LYS A 39 -1.26 -1.25 -4.99
CA LYS A 39 -2.13 -2.13 -5.76
C LYS A 39 -1.65 -2.27 -7.22
N LEU A 40 -1.35 -1.15 -7.87
CA LEU A 40 -0.89 -1.15 -9.27
C LEU A 40 0.45 -1.86 -9.44
N MET A 41 1.43 -1.57 -8.58
CA MET A 41 2.74 -2.24 -8.62
C MET A 41 2.62 -3.75 -8.38
N SER A 42 1.81 -4.15 -7.39
CA SER A 42 1.52 -5.56 -7.11
C SER A 42 0.86 -6.25 -8.30
N TRP A 43 -0.12 -5.60 -8.94
CA TRP A 43 -0.75 -6.13 -10.14
C TRP A 43 0.25 -6.28 -11.31
N MET A 44 1.05 -5.25 -11.57
CA MET A 44 2.09 -5.30 -12.62
C MET A 44 3.10 -6.43 -12.38
N ARG A 45 3.45 -6.65 -11.11
CA ARG A 45 4.41 -7.71 -10.71
C ARG A 45 3.83 -9.12 -10.86
N LEU A 46 2.56 -9.29 -10.50
CA LEU A 46 1.89 -10.60 -10.46
C LEU A 46 1.30 -11.02 -11.82
N SER A 47 0.80 -10.06 -12.61
CA SER A 47 0.14 -10.36 -13.87
C SER A 47 1.11 -10.67 -15.01
N GLU A 48 2.39 -10.33 -14.86
CA GLU A 48 3.42 -10.39 -15.93
C GLU A 48 3.02 -9.66 -17.23
N ARG A 49 1.91 -8.93 -17.19
CA ARG A 49 1.38 -8.20 -18.34
C ARG A 49 2.10 -6.87 -18.52
N LYS A 50 2.48 -6.60 -19.77
CA LYS A 50 3.04 -5.31 -20.20
C LYS A 50 1.99 -4.38 -20.82
N SER A 51 0.76 -4.86 -21.01
CA SER A 51 -0.32 -4.07 -21.59
C SER A 51 -1.13 -3.36 -20.52
N LEU A 52 -1.58 -2.15 -20.85
CA LEU A 52 -2.47 -1.36 -20.01
C LEU A 52 -3.75 -2.18 -19.67
N PRO A 53 -4.15 -2.27 -18.39
CA PRO A 53 -5.41 -2.90 -18.01
C PRO A 53 -6.59 -2.13 -18.57
N ASP A 54 -7.67 -2.84 -18.88
CA ASP A 54 -8.93 -2.21 -19.26
C ASP A 54 -9.60 -1.55 -18.06
N GLU A 55 -10.68 -0.80 -18.31
CA GLU A 55 -11.38 -0.06 -17.26
C GLU A 55 -11.96 -0.97 -16.20
N GLN A 56 -12.48 -2.14 -16.57
CA GLN A 56 -13.05 -3.11 -15.64
C GLN A 56 -11.97 -3.76 -14.76
N GLU A 57 -10.83 -4.05 -15.34
CA GLU A 57 -9.66 -4.56 -14.61
C GLU A 57 -9.14 -3.52 -13.61
N ILE A 58 -9.09 -2.24 -14.01
CA ILE A 58 -8.68 -1.13 -13.12
C ILE A 58 -9.65 -1.01 -11.94
N ILE A 59 -10.95 -1.06 -12.18
CA ILE A 59 -11.96 -1.00 -11.11
C ILE A 59 -11.79 -2.18 -10.16
N LYS A 60 -11.69 -3.40 -10.67
CA LYS A 60 -11.45 -4.60 -9.86
C LYS A 60 -10.17 -4.53 -9.04
N MET A 61 -9.11 -3.95 -9.63
CA MET A 61 -7.83 -3.74 -8.94
C MET A 61 -7.99 -2.74 -7.78
N LEU A 62 -8.62 -1.60 -8.03
CA LEU A 62 -8.86 -0.58 -6.99
C LEU A 62 -9.71 -1.13 -5.83
N GLU A 63 -10.69 -1.96 -6.13
CA GLU A 63 -11.53 -2.64 -5.14
C GLU A 63 -10.84 -3.86 -4.47
N GLY A 64 -9.66 -4.25 -4.91
CA GLY A 64 -8.93 -5.41 -4.40
C GLY A 64 -9.42 -6.76 -4.94
N ARG A 65 -10.56 -6.82 -5.63
CA ARG A 65 -11.16 -8.09 -6.14
C ARG A 65 -10.27 -8.85 -7.10
N LEU A 66 -9.45 -8.13 -7.88
CA LEU A 66 -8.51 -8.74 -8.82
C LEU A 66 -7.45 -9.62 -8.11
N PHE A 67 -7.02 -9.21 -6.91
CA PHE A 67 -6.02 -9.96 -6.14
C PHE A 67 -6.57 -11.27 -5.58
N LYS A 68 -7.87 -11.32 -5.29
CA LYS A 68 -8.54 -12.58 -4.91
C LYS A 68 -8.48 -13.60 -6.05
N GLU A 69 -8.70 -13.16 -7.28
CA GLU A 69 -8.57 -14.01 -8.47
C GLU A 69 -7.14 -14.58 -8.62
N LEU A 70 -6.14 -13.88 -8.07
CA LEU A 70 -4.73 -14.28 -8.00
C LEU A 70 -4.35 -15.07 -6.72
N GLY A 71 -5.33 -15.39 -5.87
CA GLY A 71 -5.11 -16.14 -4.63
C GLY A 71 -4.60 -15.31 -3.45
N ILE A 72 -4.70 -13.98 -3.53
CA ILE A 72 -4.29 -13.06 -2.46
C ILE A 72 -5.55 -12.47 -1.81
N GLU A 73 -5.91 -12.99 -0.64
CA GLU A 73 -7.16 -12.60 0.02
C GLU A 73 -7.07 -11.28 0.78
N ASN A 74 -5.89 -10.89 1.27
CA ASN A 74 -5.69 -9.74 2.15
C ASN A 74 -5.81 -8.36 1.48
N PHE A 75 -5.93 -8.31 0.14
CA PHE A 75 -6.22 -7.07 -0.60
C PHE A 75 -7.72 -6.75 -0.74
N ILE A 76 -8.60 -7.54 -0.12
CA ILE A 76 -10.05 -7.49 -0.33
C ILE A 76 -10.78 -6.78 0.81
N GLU A 77 -10.10 -6.48 1.89
CA GLU A 77 -10.71 -5.70 2.96
C GLU A 77 -11.17 -4.36 2.41
N GLU A 78 -12.40 -3.95 2.77
CA GLU A 78 -12.94 -2.64 2.43
C GLU A 78 -12.01 -1.58 3.00
N ASP A 79 -11.03 -1.20 2.21
CA ASP A 79 -10.15 -0.10 2.58
C ASP A 79 -10.83 1.24 2.31
N PHE A 80 -10.46 2.25 3.08
CA PHE A 80 -10.96 3.60 2.90
C PHE A 80 -10.54 4.20 1.54
N PHE A 81 -9.56 3.61 0.86
CA PHE A 81 -8.90 4.17 -0.32
C PHE A 81 -9.46 3.62 -1.64
N SER A 82 -10.41 2.67 -1.57
CA SER A 82 -11.12 2.14 -2.75
C SER A 82 -12.19 3.11 -3.31
N TRP A 83 -12.36 4.29 -2.71
CA TRP A 83 -13.34 5.29 -3.16
C TRP A 83 -13.15 5.72 -4.62
N LEU A 84 -11.92 5.63 -5.15
CA LEU A 84 -11.61 5.90 -6.55
C LEU A 84 -12.31 4.96 -7.54
N ALA A 85 -12.80 3.80 -7.08
CA ALA A 85 -13.60 2.87 -7.89
C ALA A 85 -15.11 3.19 -7.86
N ARG A 86 -15.54 4.13 -7.00
CA ARG A 86 -16.97 4.48 -6.87
C ARG A 86 -17.44 5.32 -8.06
N SER A 87 -18.72 5.20 -8.40
CA SER A 87 -19.33 5.82 -9.58
C SER A 87 -19.08 7.32 -9.74
N GLU A 88 -18.96 8.05 -8.63
CA GLU A 88 -18.71 9.49 -8.61
C GLU A 88 -17.26 9.84 -8.98
N ALA A 89 -16.30 8.98 -8.63
CA ALA A 89 -14.86 9.23 -8.79
C ALA A 89 -14.21 8.34 -9.87
N VAL A 90 -14.90 7.33 -10.39
CA VAL A 90 -14.32 6.27 -11.22
C VAL A 90 -13.55 6.78 -12.44
N LYS A 91 -14.05 7.82 -13.11
CA LYS A 91 -13.35 8.39 -14.28
C LYS A 91 -12.00 8.97 -13.90
N GLY A 92 -11.93 9.69 -12.78
CA GLY A 92 -10.68 10.22 -12.23
C GLY A 92 -9.75 9.11 -11.76
N GLY A 93 -10.27 8.12 -11.03
CA GLY A 93 -9.52 6.97 -10.55
C GLY A 93 -8.90 6.15 -11.69
N VAL A 94 -9.68 5.81 -12.71
CA VAL A 94 -9.20 5.12 -13.92
C VAL A 94 -8.13 5.96 -14.64
N GLY A 95 -8.37 7.26 -14.79
CA GLY A 95 -7.40 8.17 -15.38
C GLY A 95 -6.07 8.22 -14.64
N SER A 96 -6.13 8.32 -13.31
CA SER A 96 -4.95 8.31 -12.44
C SER A 96 -4.16 7.01 -12.53
N VAL A 97 -4.85 5.86 -12.51
CA VAL A 97 -4.18 4.55 -12.67
C VAL A 97 -3.51 4.42 -14.03
N ARG A 98 -4.16 4.85 -15.11
CA ARG A 98 -3.57 4.83 -16.46
C ARG A 98 -2.32 5.70 -16.55
N TRP A 99 -2.38 6.86 -15.94
CA TRP A 99 -1.23 7.77 -15.89
C TRP A 99 -0.07 7.14 -15.08
N LEU A 100 -0.34 6.62 -13.88
CA LEU A 100 0.66 5.92 -13.05
C LEU A 100 1.26 4.72 -13.79
N PHE A 101 0.43 3.91 -14.46
CA PHE A 101 0.90 2.80 -15.27
C PHE A 101 1.90 3.27 -16.34
N SER A 102 1.58 4.37 -17.05
CA SER A 102 2.46 4.91 -18.09
C SER A 102 3.83 5.34 -17.55
N LEU A 103 3.90 5.76 -16.30
CA LEU A 103 5.17 6.06 -15.63
C LEU A 103 5.91 4.79 -15.21
N LEU A 104 5.21 3.86 -14.55
CA LEU A 104 5.80 2.66 -13.97
C LEU A 104 6.29 1.65 -15.01
N GLN A 105 5.68 1.62 -16.21
CA GLN A 105 6.11 0.69 -17.27
C GLN A 105 7.56 0.91 -17.73
N ASN A 106 8.16 2.05 -17.41
CA ASN A 106 9.57 2.35 -17.73
C ASN A 106 10.54 1.76 -16.68
N TYR A 107 10.03 1.21 -15.59
CA TYR A 107 10.83 0.62 -14.51
C TYR A 107 10.71 -0.90 -14.51
N ASN A 108 11.81 -1.59 -14.21
CA ASN A 108 11.79 -3.04 -14.05
C ASN A 108 11.38 -3.43 -12.63
N LEU A 109 10.09 -3.56 -12.40
CA LEU A 109 9.55 -3.92 -11.08
C LEU A 109 9.96 -5.32 -10.61
N HIS A 110 10.53 -6.16 -11.49
CA HIS A 110 11.02 -7.50 -11.14
C HIS A 110 12.41 -7.48 -10.50
N GLU A 111 13.18 -6.42 -10.72
CA GLU A 111 14.54 -6.26 -10.18
C GLU A 111 14.56 -5.41 -8.90
N LEU A 112 13.41 -5.05 -8.37
CA LEU A 112 13.33 -4.31 -7.12
C LEU A 112 13.82 -5.19 -5.98
N SER A 113 14.95 -4.83 -5.39
CA SER A 113 15.60 -5.51 -4.27
C SER A 113 15.48 -4.74 -2.95
N GLU A 114 14.74 -3.65 -2.96
CA GLU A 114 14.57 -2.76 -1.81
C GLU A 114 13.10 -2.67 -1.40
N ASP A 115 12.87 -2.33 -0.13
CA ASP A 115 11.54 -2.03 0.40
C ASP A 115 11.05 -0.69 -0.16
N ILE A 116 10.55 -0.75 -1.40
CA ILE A 116 10.10 0.44 -2.11
C ILE A 116 8.86 1.07 -1.47
N LEU A 117 7.97 0.27 -0.89
CA LEU A 117 6.78 0.80 -0.23
C LEU A 117 7.15 1.62 0.99
N LYS A 118 8.17 1.19 1.76
CA LYS A 118 8.73 1.94 2.86
C LYS A 118 9.31 3.29 2.38
N SER A 119 10.13 3.25 1.34
CA SER A 119 10.76 4.45 0.78
C SER A 119 9.72 5.44 0.27
N LEU A 120 8.72 4.97 -0.48
CA LEU A 120 7.62 5.79 -0.98
C LEU A 120 6.80 6.41 0.16
N TYR A 121 6.48 5.61 1.19
CA TYR A 121 5.77 6.11 2.35
C TYR A 121 6.56 7.20 3.08
N GLN A 122 7.86 6.98 3.27
CA GLN A 122 8.74 7.94 3.94
C GLN A 122 8.91 9.26 3.18
N GLU A 123 8.79 9.24 1.86
CA GLU A 123 8.82 10.45 1.03
C GLU A 123 7.46 11.15 0.95
N LEU A 124 6.37 10.38 0.96
CA LEU A 124 5.00 10.92 0.81
C LEU A 124 4.45 11.49 2.12
N VAL A 125 4.80 10.91 3.25
CA VAL A 125 4.34 11.36 4.57
C VAL A 125 5.51 12.02 5.29
N ASP A 126 5.34 13.27 5.67
CA ASP A 126 6.38 14.04 6.33
C ASP A 126 6.77 13.45 7.70
N PRO A 127 8.00 13.72 8.19
CA PRO A 127 8.51 13.13 9.42
C PRO A 127 7.69 13.48 10.67
N GLU A 128 7.09 14.67 10.75
CA GLU A 128 6.29 15.11 11.89
C GLU A 128 4.99 14.31 11.97
N THR A 129 4.28 14.19 10.84
CA THR A 129 3.08 13.36 10.74
C THR A 129 3.38 11.89 11.08
N ARG A 130 4.48 11.32 10.60
CA ARG A 130 4.89 9.93 10.92
C ARG A 130 5.21 9.78 12.42
N HIS A 131 5.83 10.78 13.02
CA HIS A 131 6.11 10.80 14.45
C HIS A 131 4.80 10.78 15.25
N ASP A 132 3.83 11.60 14.88
CA ASP A 132 2.52 11.69 15.54
C ASP A 132 1.70 10.41 15.40
N LEU A 133 1.84 9.73 14.25
CA LEU A 133 1.26 8.42 14.01
C LEU A 133 2.03 7.27 14.69
N GLY A 134 3.20 7.52 15.25
CA GLY A 134 4.07 6.48 15.83
C GLY A 134 4.64 5.49 14.81
N GLU A 135 4.70 5.87 13.55
CA GLU A 135 5.12 5.03 12.44
C GLU A 135 6.64 5.11 12.21
N PHE A 136 7.35 4.25 12.90
CA PHE A 136 8.81 4.14 12.80
C PHE A 136 9.20 2.85 12.07
N TYR A 137 9.88 3.01 10.95
CA TYR A 137 10.43 1.86 10.22
C TYR A 137 11.78 1.43 10.79
N THR A 138 11.96 0.12 10.92
CA THR A 138 13.24 -0.44 11.33
C THR A 138 14.29 -0.18 10.24
N PRO A 139 15.48 0.34 10.58
CA PRO A 139 16.58 0.47 9.62
C PRO A 139 16.98 -0.90 9.05
N ASP A 140 17.27 -0.97 7.75
CA ASP A 140 17.54 -2.23 7.03
C ASP A 140 18.73 -3.00 7.62
N TRP A 141 19.81 -2.30 8.00
CA TRP A 141 20.97 -2.92 8.65
C TRP A 141 20.60 -3.60 9.98
N LEU A 142 19.63 -3.04 10.72
CA LEU A 142 19.19 -3.60 12.00
C LEU A 142 18.27 -4.81 11.74
N ALA A 143 17.33 -4.70 10.80
CA ALA A 143 16.47 -5.81 10.40
C ALA A 143 17.29 -7.00 9.93
N HIS A 144 18.25 -6.78 9.02
CA HIS A 144 19.17 -7.81 8.54
C HIS A 144 19.96 -8.48 9.69
N ARG A 145 20.51 -7.68 10.61
CA ARG A 145 21.22 -8.22 11.77
C ARG A 145 20.34 -9.07 12.67
N MET A 146 19.08 -8.66 12.88
CA MET A 146 18.13 -9.41 13.70
C MET A 146 17.75 -10.74 13.04
N VAL A 147 17.47 -10.73 11.74
CA VAL A 147 17.13 -11.95 10.98
C VAL A 147 18.31 -12.91 10.95
N CYS A 148 19.54 -12.45 10.65
CA CYS A 148 20.73 -13.31 10.70
C CYS A 148 20.90 -13.95 12.07
N LYS A 149 20.75 -13.20 13.15
CA LYS A 149 20.88 -13.73 14.50
C LYS A 149 19.82 -14.76 14.86
N LEU A 150 18.60 -14.62 14.34
CA LEU A 150 17.53 -15.61 14.51
C LEU A 150 17.84 -16.88 13.71
N LEU A 151 18.31 -16.75 12.48
CA LEU A 151 18.67 -17.88 11.62
C LEU A 151 19.86 -18.69 12.20
N ASP A 152 20.87 -18.02 12.74
CA ASP A 152 22.01 -18.64 13.40
C ASP A 152 21.60 -19.45 14.64
N SER A 153 20.47 -19.10 15.26
CA SER A 153 19.95 -19.79 16.46
C SER A 153 19.23 -21.11 16.18
N ASN A 154 19.29 -21.62 14.94
CA ASN A 154 18.71 -22.86 14.48
C ASN A 154 17.20 -22.86 14.34
N THR A 155 16.72 -22.31 13.28
CA THR A 155 15.30 -22.29 12.95
C THR A 155 15.01 -23.16 11.74
N SER A 156 14.68 -24.41 11.97
CA SER A 156 14.01 -25.28 11.00
C SER A 156 12.47 -25.14 11.15
N GLY A 157 11.94 -23.94 11.08
CA GLY A 157 10.51 -23.70 11.30
C GLY A 157 9.99 -22.51 10.49
N ALA A 158 8.68 -22.35 10.45
CA ALA A 158 8.06 -21.16 9.89
C ALA A 158 8.34 -19.94 10.78
N MET A 159 8.68 -18.82 10.18
CA MET A 159 8.82 -17.53 10.86
C MET A 159 7.58 -16.68 10.61
N LEU A 160 7.16 -15.95 11.63
CA LEU A 160 6.05 -15.00 11.55
C LEU A 160 6.52 -13.64 12.00
N ASP A 161 6.30 -12.64 11.17
CA ASP A 161 6.34 -11.25 11.58
C ASP A 161 4.90 -10.73 11.74
N PRO A 162 4.39 -10.60 12.99
CA PRO A 162 3.00 -10.21 13.24
C PRO A 162 2.75 -8.71 13.02
N ALA A 163 3.78 -7.93 12.79
CA ALA A 163 3.74 -6.47 12.61
C ALA A 163 4.62 -6.05 11.42
N CYS A 164 4.54 -6.79 10.33
CA CYS A 164 5.49 -6.72 9.22
C CYS A 164 5.59 -5.33 8.54
N GLY A 165 4.60 -4.46 8.68
CA GLY A 165 4.57 -3.19 7.99
C GLY A 165 4.71 -3.39 6.47
N SER A 166 5.71 -2.75 5.86
CA SER A 166 6.04 -2.92 4.44
C SER A 166 6.81 -4.21 4.11
N GLY A 167 7.16 -5.00 5.12
CA GLY A 167 7.85 -6.28 4.96
C GLY A 167 9.37 -6.23 5.09
N THR A 168 9.94 -5.22 5.74
CA THR A 168 11.40 -5.04 5.87
C THR A 168 12.14 -6.30 6.40
N PHE A 169 11.51 -7.10 7.27
CA PHE A 169 12.09 -8.35 7.78
C PHE A 169 11.92 -9.56 6.86
N LEU A 170 11.14 -9.42 5.78
CA LEU A 170 10.85 -10.50 4.82
C LEU A 170 11.76 -10.45 3.58
N TYR A 171 12.59 -9.43 3.50
CA TYR A 171 13.57 -9.20 2.42
C TYR A 171 14.91 -9.91 2.64
#